data_99a9aad737ed475e9908188b63b42268
#
_entry.id   99a9aad737ed475e9908188b63b42268
#
_cell.length_a   1.000
_cell.length_b   1.000
_cell.length_c   1.000
_cell.angle_alpha   90.00
_cell.angle_beta   90.00
_cell.angle_gamma   90.00
#
_symmetry.space_group_name_H-M   'P 1'
#
loop_
_entity.id
_entity.type
_entity.pdbx_description
1 polymer ?
#
loop_
_entity_poly.entity_id
_entity_poly.type
_entity_poly.pdbx_seq_one_letter_code
_entity_poly.pdbx_strand_id
1 'polypeptide(L)'
;MKLLPARTAVLHYMNTVEEADVFQVMSALKSQFGNEKQFREDLFLEHLMSLECNGYLVQTGYDLDENGNLRIRYQINDDGRYAVEKYIAKEFRS
;
A
#
# COMPACT_ATOMS: atom_id res chain seq x y z
N MET A 1 0.34 16.80 13.74
CA MET A 1 -0.30 15.50 13.46
C MET A 1 0.75 14.45 13.16
N LYS A 2 0.64 13.29 13.76
CA LYS A 2 1.56 12.19 13.55
C LYS A 2 1.19 11.42 12.30
N LEU A 3 2.15 11.23 11.40
CA LEU A 3 1.93 10.37 10.23
C LEU A 3 2.21 8.92 10.61
N LEU A 4 1.49 8.00 9.97
CA LEU A 4 1.79 6.58 10.08
C LEU A 4 3.14 6.29 9.39
N PRO A 5 3.90 5.29 9.86
CA PRO A 5 5.02 4.80 9.08
C PRO A 5 4.58 4.40 7.68
N ALA A 6 5.46 4.56 6.69
CA ALA A 6 5.08 4.38 5.29
C ALA A 6 4.43 3.02 5.02
N ARG A 7 5.03 1.93 5.53
CA ARG A 7 4.47 0.58 5.29
C ARG A 7 3.08 0.43 5.89
N THR A 8 2.87 0.99 7.09
CA THR A 8 1.56 0.96 7.75
C THR A 8 0.56 1.82 6.99
N ALA A 9 0.99 2.97 6.47
CA ALA A 9 0.13 3.83 5.65
C ALA A 9 -0.30 3.12 4.37
N VAL A 10 0.60 2.34 3.76
CA VAL A 10 0.27 1.53 2.57
C VAL A 10 -0.83 0.53 2.93
N LEU A 11 -0.68 -0.19 4.04
CA LEU A 11 -1.69 -1.17 4.45
C LEU A 11 -3.03 -0.48 4.72
N HIS A 12 -3.01 0.66 5.40
CA HIS A 12 -4.23 1.42 5.68
C HIS A 12 -4.92 1.85 4.39
N TYR A 13 -4.16 2.35 3.42
CA TYR A 13 -4.71 2.72 2.12
C TYR A 13 -5.33 1.51 1.42
N MET A 14 -4.65 0.37 1.43
CA MET A 14 -5.14 -0.85 0.79
C MET A 14 -6.47 -1.32 1.39
N ASN A 15 -6.74 -0.96 2.64
CA ASN A 15 -8.04 -1.27 3.28
C ASN A 15 -9.18 -0.37 2.77
N THR A 16 -8.86 0.68 2.01
CA THR A 16 -9.87 1.61 1.49
C THR A 16 -10.24 1.36 0.03
N VAL A 17 -9.54 0.45 -0.63
CA VAL A 17 -9.75 0.15 -2.06
C VAL A 17 -9.91 -1.35 -2.25
N GLU A 18 -10.52 -1.73 -3.36
CA GLU A 18 -10.67 -3.15 -3.70
C GLU A 18 -9.34 -3.75 -4.10
N GLU A 19 -8.60 -3.07 -4.98
CA GLU A 19 -7.25 -3.48 -5.36
C GLU A 19 -6.48 -2.25 -5.86
N ALA A 20 -5.15 -2.33 -5.85
CA ALA A 20 -4.30 -1.25 -6.32
C ALA A 20 -2.91 -1.77 -6.70
N ASP A 21 -2.25 -1.06 -7.61
CA ASP A 21 -0.84 -1.25 -7.91
C ASP A 21 0.00 -0.19 -7.20
N VAL A 22 1.34 -0.27 -7.35
CA VAL A 22 2.25 0.64 -6.65
C VAL A 22 2.03 2.10 -7.04
N PHE A 23 1.65 2.37 -8.29
CA PHE A 23 1.45 3.74 -8.75
C PHE A 23 0.21 4.37 -8.14
N GLN A 24 -0.85 3.59 -7.99
CA GLN A 24 -2.07 4.06 -7.33
C GLN A 24 -1.81 4.34 -5.85
N VAL A 25 -1.04 3.47 -5.18
CA VAL A 25 -0.66 3.67 -3.79
C VAL A 25 0.15 4.95 -3.63
N MET A 26 1.17 5.15 -4.47
CA MET A 26 2.00 6.35 -4.40
C MET A 26 1.19 7.62 -4.68
N SER A 27 0.30 7.57 -5.67
CA SER A 27 -0.57 8.71 -5.97
C SER A 27 -1.43 9.11 -4.77
N ALA A 28 -1.99 8.12 -4.09
CA ALA A 28 -2.83 8.35 -2.92
C ALA A 28 -2.03 8.89 -1.72
N LEU A 29 -0.78 8.48 -1.56
CA LEU A 29 0.03 8.86 -0.40
C LEU A 29 0.98 10.03 -0.68
N LYS A 30 0.95 10.59 -1.88
CA LYS A 30 1.83 11.68 -2.29
C LYS A 30 1.72 12.90 -1.37
N SER A 31 0.53 13.24 -0.92
CA SER A 31 0.33 14.40 -0.05
C SER A 31 1.03 14.24 1.29
N GLN A 32 1.20 13.01 1.77
CA GLN A 32 1.82 12.72 3.07
C GLN A 32 3.32 12.47 2.96
N PHE A 33 3.76 11.81 1.90
CA PHE A 33 5.13 11.32 1.79
C PHE A 33 5.90 11.85 0.58
N GLY A 34 5.27 12.62 -0.30
CA GLY A 34 5.85 13.01 -1.59
C GLY A 34 7.15 13.81 -1.49
N ASN A 35 7.40 14.48 -0.37
CA ASN A 35 8.62 15.28 -0.17
C ASN A 35 9.75 14.49 0.48
N GLU A 36 9.51 13.22 0.82
CA GLU A 36 10.54 12.39 1.46
C GLU A 36 11.42 11.71 0.42
N LYS A 37 12.69 11.54 0.75
CA LYS A 37 13.66 10.89 -0.14
C LYS A 37 13.26 9.44 -0.45
N GLN A 38 12.53 8.80 0.47
CA GLN A 38 12.13 7.41 0.33
C GLN A 38 10.80 7.24 -0.43
N PHE A 39 10.24 8.35 -0.94
CA PHE A 39 9.04 8.27 -1.78
C PHE A 39 9.44 7.86 -3.20
N ARG A 40 9.75 6.58 -3.38
CA ARG A 40 10.24 6.00 -4.63
C ARG A 40 9.47 4.73 -4.93
N GLU A 41 9.29 4.46 -6.22
CA GLU A 41 8.54 3.30 -6.69
C GLU A 41 9.11 2.00 -6.15
N ASP A 42 10.44 1.83 -6.20
CA ASP A 42 11.09 0.60 -5.75
C ASP A 42 10.85 0.33 -4.25
N LEU A 43 10.88 1.37 -3.44
CA LEU A 43 10.65 1.22 -1.99
C LEU A 43 9.18 0.97 -1.68
N PHE A 44 8.25 1.61 -2.40
CA PHE A 44 6.83 1.37 -2.17
C PHE A 44 6.40 0.01 -2.69
N LEU A 45 7.00 -0.47 -3.77
CA LEU A 45 6.79 -1.85 -4.20
C LEU A 45 7.28 -2.82 -3.13
N GLU A 46 8.44 -2.54 -2.53
CA GLU A 46 8.95 -3.36 -1.42
C GLU A 46 7.99 -3.39 -0.23
N HIS A 47 7.34 -2.26 0.08
CA HIS A 47 6.31 -2.24 1.13
C HIS A 47 5.15 -3.18 0.78
N LEU A 48 4.67 -3.15 -0.46
CA LEU A 48 3.59 -4.04 -0.91
C LEU A 48 4.02 -5.51 -0.82
N MET A 49 5.23 -5.82 -1.29
CA MET A 49 5.75 -7.18 -1.25
C MET A 49 5.94 -7.69 0.16
N SER A 50 6.39 -6.82 1.07
CA SER A 50 6.55 -7.19 2.49
C SER A 50 5.21 -7.49 3.15
N LEU A 51 4.19 -6.67 2.83
CA LEU A 51 2.84 -6.89 3.36
C LEU A 51 2.24 -8.18 2.82
N GLU A 52 2.53 -8.51 1.57
CA GLU A 52 2.15 -9.80 1.00
C GLU A 52 2.84 -10.96 1.73
N CYS A 53 4.14 -10.84 1.97
CA CYS A 53 4.90 -11.85 2.70
C CYS A 53 4.38 -12.06 4.12
N ASN A 54 3.88 -10.99 4.74
CA ASN A 54 3.29 -11.07 6.08
C ASN A 54 1.87 -11.65 6.06
N GLY A 55 1.33 -11.93 4.88
CA GLY A 55 0.02 -12.54 4.76
C GLY A 55 -1.15 -11.54 4.78
N TYR A 56 -0.88 -10.25 4.61
CA TYR A 56 -1.91 -9.21 4.65
C TYR A 56 -2.46 -8.82 3.29
N LEU A 57 -1.68 -9.01 2.24
CA LEU A 57 -2.08 -8.73 0.87
C LEU A 57 -1.91 -9.98 0.00
N VAL A 58 -2.69 -10.03 -1.07
CA VAL A 58 -2.53 -11.05 -2.11
C VAL A 58 -2.43 -10.36 -3.47
N GLN A 59 -1.72 -10.99 -4.40
CA GLN A 59 -1.67 -10.51 -5.77
C GLN A 59 -2.95 -10.95 -6.48
N THR A 60 -3.61 -10.02 -7.16
CA THR A 60 -4.84 -10.30 -7.89
C THR A 60 -4.61 -10.41 -9.39
N GLY A 61 -3.48 -9.92 -9.88
CA GLY A 61 -3.15 -9.98 -11.29
C GLY A 61 -2.03 -9.02 -11.63
N TYR A 62 -1.74 -8.93 -12.91
CA TYR A 62 -0.75 -7.98 -13.40
C TYR A 62 -1.11 -7.52 -14.80
N ASP A 63 -0.57 -6.36 -15.18
CA ASP A 63 -0.67 -5.79 -16.50
C ASP A 63 0.69 -5.25 -16.92
N LEU A 64 0.85 -4.98 -18.21
CA LEU A 64 1.97 -4.22 -18.70
C LEU A 64 1.47 -2.81 -19.02
N ASP A 65 2.25 -1.79 -18.63
CA ASP A 65 1.92 -0.42 -18.99
C ASP A 65 2.31 -0.13 -20.45
N GLU A 66 2.12 1.11 -20.90
CA GLU A 66 2.42 1.53 -22.26
C GLU A 66 3.89 1.31 -22.66
N ASN A 67 4.78 1.34 -21.67
CA ASN A 67 6.22 1.16 -21.87
C ASN A 67 6.67 -0.29 -21.66
N GLY A 68 5.74 -1.20 -21.44
CA GLY A 68 6.05 -2.61 -21.20
C GLY A 68 6.49 -2.91 -19.79
N ASN A 69 6.35 -1.98 -18.85
CA ASN A 69 6.69 -2.21 -17.45
C ASN A 69 5.59 -2.98 -16.74
N LEU A 70 5.99 -3.89 -15.87
CA LEU A 70 5.06 -4.73 -15.14
C LEU A 70 4.36 -3.94 -14.03
N ARG A 71 3.05 -4.07 -13.96
CA ARG A 71 2.21 -3.51 -12.89
C ARG A 71 1.49 -4.64 -12.19
N ILE A 72 1.86 -4.90 -10.94
CA ILE A 72 1.26 -5.95 -10.13
C ILE A 72 0.17 -5.33 -9.27
N ARG A 73 -1.03 -5.92 -9.32
CA ARG A 73 -2.16 -5.48 -8.49
C ARG A 73 -2.22 -6.32 -7.23
N TYR A 74 -2.50 -5.66 -6.13
CA TYR A 74 -2.63 -6.28 -4.81
C TYR A 74 -4.01 -5.98 -4.24
N GLN A 75 -4.46 -6.86 -3.37
CA GLN A 75 -5.71 -6.70 -2.62
C GLN A 75 -5.47 -7.09 -1.18
N ILE A 76 -6.07 -6.34 -0.25
CA ILE A 76 -6.02 -6.70 1.16
C ILE A 76 -6.91 -7.91 1.41
N ASN A 77 -6.50 -8.79 2.32
CA ASN A 77 -7.28 -9.94 2.75
C ASN A 77 -7.83 -9.72 4.16
N ASP A 78 -8.50 -10.72 4.71
CA ASP A 78 -9.11 -10.61 6.04
C ASP A 78 -8.07 -10.40 7.14
N ASP A 79 -6.92 -11.05 7.03
CA ASP A 79 -5.82 -10.86 7.99
C ASP A 79 -5.28 -9.42 7.93
N GLY A 80 -5.20 -8.85 6.72
CA GLY A 80 -4.79 -7.47 6.55
C GLY A 80 -5.79 -6.49 7.15
N ARG A 81 -7.08 -6.72 6.93
CA ARG A 81 -8.13 -5.89 7.53
C ARG A 81 -8.09 -5.95 9.05
N TYR A 82 -7.91 -7.13 9.60
CA TYR A 82 -7.78 -7.32 11.03
C TYR A 82 -6.56 -6.55 11.58
N ALA A 83 -5.43 -6.61 10.86
CA ALA A 83 -4.24 -5.88 11.27
C ALA A 83 -4.47 -4.37 11.29
N VAL A 84 -5.20 -3.83 10.30
CA VAL A 84 -5.56 -2.41 10.29
C VAL A 84 -6.38 -2.06 11.54
N GLU A 85 -7.39 -2.85 11.87
CA GLU A 85 -8.24 -2.59 13.02
C GLU A 85 -7.47 -2.69 14.34
N LYS A 86 -6.55 -3.64 14.43
CA LYS A 86 -5.84 -3.91 15.67
C LYS A 86 -4.67 -2.97 15.90
N TYR A 87 -3.91 -2.64 14.86
CA TYR A 87 -2.61 -1.95 14.99
C TYR A 87 -2.64 -0.49 14.56
N ILE A 88 -3.68 -0.05 13.87
CA ILE A 88 -3.78 1.34 13.44
C ILE A 88 -4.82 2.04 14.31
N ALA A 89 -4.40 3.10 15.00
CA ALA A 89 -5.29 3.85 15.89
C ALA A 89 -6.49 4.39 15.13
N LYS A 90 -7.64 4.45 15.80
CA LYS A 90 -8.90 4.92 15.22
C LYS A 90 -8.79 6.28 14.55
N GLU A 91 -7.98 7.16 15.10
CA GLU A 91 -7.80 8.52 14.56
C GLU A 91 -7.20 8.54 13.17
N PHE A 92 -6.52 7.46 12.75
CA PHE A 92 -5.95 7.31 11.42
C PHE A 92 -6.86 6.53 10.48
N ARG A 93 -7.91 5.90 11.01
CA ARG A 93 -8.88 5.16 10.22
C ARG A 93 -10.13 6.00 10.05
N SER A 94 -10.54 6.22 8.88
CA SER A 94 -11.74 7.02 8.63
C SER A 94 -12.75 6.24 7.79
#